data_06fc6f4eb070ea07a55cdac67bfa6b0a
#
_entry.id   06fc6f4eb070ea07a55cdac67bfa6b0a
#
_cell.length_a   1.000
_cell.length_b   1.000
_cell.length_c   1.000
_cell.angle_alpha   90.00
_cell.angle_beta   90.00
_cell.angle_gamma   90.00
#
_symmetry.space_group_name_H-M   'P 1'
#
loop_
_entity.id
_entity.type
_entity.pdbx_description
1 polymer ?
#
loop_
_entity_poly.entity_id
_entity_poly.type
_entity_poly.pdbx_seq_one_letter_code
_entity_poly.pdbx_strand_id
1 'polypeptide(L)'
;PMLDNLDMKIITGDSQQIIVNGENVTPFIREHYVSKAASDISALPSVRIKLVELQREIAKNDCVVLDGRDIGTYVLPDAKYKFFITATPEVRAKRRFEELKAKGDAPSYEKVLEDIKVRDYNDSQRRR
;
A
#
# COMPACT_ATOMS: atom_id res chain seq x y z
N PRO A 1 -12.36 -18.71 2.99
CA PRO A 1 -11.47 -19.68 3.63
C PRO A 1 -10.05 -19.14 3.86
N MET A 2 -9.36 -18.63 2.79
CA MET A 2 -7.98 -18.13 2.93
C MET A 2 -7.88 -16.84 3.75
N LEU A 3 -8.82 -15.91 3.57
CA LEU A 3 -8.87 -14.64 4.30
C LEU A 3 -9.28 -14.81 5.77
N ASP A 4 -10.02 -15.84 6.10
CA ASP A 4 -10.52 -16.09 7.46
C ASP A 4 -9.40 -16.54 8.38
N ASN A 5 -8.38 -17.18 7.82
CA ASN A 5 -7.20 -17.70 8.53
C ASN A 5 -5.96 -16.79 8.36
N LEU A 6 -6.15 -15.56 7.91
CA LEU A 6 -5.04 -14.62 7.75
C LEU A 6 -4.64 -14.06 9.11
N ASP A 7 -3.49 -14.49 9.63
CA ASP A 7 -2.82 -13.89 10.79
C ASP A 7 -1.73 -12.94 10.30
N MET A 8 -1.88 -11.64 10.62
CA MET A 8 -0.91 -10.61 10.26
C MET A 8 -0.51 -9.84 11.51
N LYS A 9 0.79 -9.77 11.76
CA LYS A 9 1.38 -9.03 12.87
C LYS A 9 2.42 -8.05 12.38
N ILE A 10 2.43 -6.88 12.98
CA ILE A 10 3.48 -5.88 12.79
C ILE A 10 4.29 -5.83 14.07
N ILE A 11 5.58 -6.16 13.98
CA ILE A 11 6.51 -6.09 15.09
C ILE A 11 7.29 -4.78 14.93
N THR A 12 7.27 -3.95 15.95
CA THR A 12 8.03 -2.70 16.04
C THR A 12 9.26 -2.89 16.91
N GLY A 13 10.38 -2.31 16.51
CA GLY A 13 11.67 -2.40 17.20
C GLY A 13 12.69 -1.53 16.46
N ASP A 14 13.94 -1.93 16.40
CA ASP A 14 14.99 -1.24 15.62
C ASP A 14 14.65 -1.19 14.13
N SER A 15 13.89 -2.19 13.64
CA SER A 15 13.28 -2.19 12.33
C SER A 15 11.87 -2.79 12.40
N GLN A 16 10.95 -2.25 11.60
CA GLN A 16 9.60 -2.79 11.48
C GLN A 16 9.63 -4.12 10.72
N GLN A 17 8.97 -5.14 11.27
CA GLN A 17 8.81 -6.44 10.62
C GLN A 17 7.32 -6.75 10.41
N ILE A 18 7.01 -7.36 9.29
CA ILE A 18 5.67 -7.81 8.94
C ILE A 18 5.68 -9.33 8.89
N ILE A 19 4.88 -9.93 9.77
CA ILE A 19 4.74 -11.38 9.87
C ILE A 19 3.36 -11.76 9.35
N VAL A 20 3.31 -12.67 8.41
CA VAL A 20 2.07 -13.21 7.84
C VAL A 20 2.06 -14.71 8.03
N ASN A 21 1.06 -15.23 8.74
CA ASN A 21 0.93 -16.65 9.07
C ASN A 21 2.21 -17.27 9.65
N GLY A 22 2.92 -16.49 10.49
CA GLY A 22 4.16 -16.91 11.13
C GLY A 22 5.43 -16.71 10.30
N GLU A 23 5.33 -16.27 9.05
CA GLU A 23 6.47 -16.02 8.15
C GLU A 23 6.80 -14.54 8.08
N ASN A 24 8.10 -14.18 8.18
CA ASN A 24 8.56 -12.80 8.00
C ASN A 24 8.63 -12.46 6.50
N VAL A 25 7.66 -11.68 6.04
CA VAL A 25 7.54 -11.26 4.63
C VAL A 25 8.19 -9.90 4.33
N THR A 26 8.74 -9.25 5.33
CA THR A 26 9.34 -7.91 5.21
C THR A 26 10.35 -7.76 4.07
N PRO A 27 11.26 -8.71 3.82
CA PRO A 27 12.21 -8.60 2.72
C PRO A 27 11.56 -8.61 1.32
N PHE A 28 10.39 -9.23 1.19
CA PHE A 28 9.76 -9.52 -0.11
C PHE A 28 8.69 -8.50 -0.50
N ILE A 29 8.05 -7.83 0.47
CA ILE A 29 6.91 -6.94 0.20
C ILE A 29 7.25 -5.69 -0.63
N ARG A 30 8.53 -5.37 -0.81
CA ARG A 30 9.01 -4.22 -1.61
C ARG A 30 9.49 -4.60 -3.01
N GLU A 31 9.35 -5.85 -3.39
CA GLU A 31 9.62 -6.31 -4.75
C GLU A 31 8.64 -5.68 -5.75
N HIS A 32 9.13 -5.43 -6.97
CA HIS A 32 8.33 -4.70 -7.97
C HIS A 32 7.02 -5.41 -8.30
N TYR A 33 7.07 -6.73 -8.49
CA TYR A 33 5.88 -7.53 -8.81
C TYR A 33 4.84 -7.54 -7.68
N VAL A 34 5.27 -7.42 -6.42
CA VAL A 34 4.36 -7.40 -5.25
C VAL A 34 3.48 -6.15 -5.27
N SER A 35 4.01 -5.00 -5.67
CA SER A 35 3.24 -3.76 -5.77
C SER A 35 2.09 -3.87 -6.75
N LYS A 36 2.29 -4.54 -7.89
CA LYS A 36 1.24 -4.79 -8.87
C LYS A 36 0.22 -5.78 -8.33
N ALA A 37 0.67 -6.93 -7.84
CA ALA A 37 -0.19 -7.96 -7.27
C ALA A 37 -1.05 -7.41 -6.12
N ALA A 38 -0.48 -6.60 -5.22
CA ALA A 38 -1.20 -5.95 -4.13
C ALA A 38 -2.30 -5.01 -4.66
N SER A 39 -2.03 -4.24 -5.72
CA SER A 39 -3.03 -3.37 -6.35
C SER A 39 -4.18 -4.19 -6.95
N ASP A 40 -3.86 -5.27 -7.65
CA ASP A 40 -4.86 -6.12 -8.32
C ASP A 40 -5.74 -6.85 -7.29
N ILE A 41 -5.14 -7.45 -6.26
CA ILE A 41 -5.87 -8.14 -5.20
C ILE A 41 -6.71 -7.18 -4.36
N SER A 42 -6.21 -5.99 -4.06
CA SER A 42 -6.94 -4.98 -3.26
C SER A 42 -8.18 -4.42 -3.97
N ALA A 43 -8.33 -4.69 -5.27
CA ALA A 43 -9.56 -4.38 -6.02
C ALA A 43 -10.72 -5.32 -5.67
N LEU A 44 -10.44 -6.51 -5.10
CA LEU A 44 -11.45 -7.47 -4.67
C LEU A 44 -12.13 -6.98 -3.39
N PRO A 45 -13.48 -6.78 -3.38
CA PRO A 45 -14.18 -6.23 -2.21
C PRO A 45 -13.96 -7.02 -0.91
N SER A 46 -13.98 -8.34 -0.96
CA SER A 46 -13.78 -9.20 0.20
C SER A 46 -12.38 -9.04 0.83
N VAL A 47 -11.35 -8.94 -0.01
CA VAL A 47 -9.98 -8.69 0.43
C VAL A 47 -9.86 -7.32 1.08
N ARG A 48 -10.42 -6.30 0.40
CA ARG A 48 -10.39 -4.92 0.90
C ARG A 48 -11.07 -4.78 2.26
N ILE A 49 -12.26 -5.36 2.44
CA ILE A 49 -12.98 -5.33 3.72
C ILE A 49 -12.10 -5.94 4.82
N LYS A 50 -11.57 -7.13 4.58
CA LYS A 50 -10.72 -7.82 5.57
C LYS A 50 -9.47 -7.04 5.94
N LEU A 51 -8.79 -6.45 4.94
CA LEU A 51 -7.59 -5.64 5.19
C LEU A 51 -7.92 -4.36 5.97
N VAL A 52 -9.06 -3.72 5.70
CA VAL A 52 -9.51 -2.55 6.47
C VAL A 52 -9.81 -2.92 7.92
N GLU A 53 -10.43 -4.07 8.18
CA GLU A 53 -10.65 -4.58 9.54
C GLU A 53 -9.33 -4.75 10.30
N LEU A 54 -8.35 -5.41 9.69
CA LEU A 54 -7.03 -5.62 10.28
C LEU A 54 -6.30 -4.28 10.56
N GLN A 55 -6.35 -3.34 9.63
CA GLN A 55 -5.76 -2.01 9.81
C GLN A 55 -6.41 -1.25 10.97
N ARG A 56 -7.74 -1.33 11.09
CA ARG A 56 -8.47 -0.72 12.21
C ARG A 56 -8.14 -1.37 13.54
N GLU A 57 -7.99 -2.68 13.57
CA GLU A 57 -7.60 -3.41 14.77
C GLU A 57 -6.22 -3.01 15.27
N ILE A 58 -5.24 -2.93 14.37
CA ILE A 58 -3.88 -2.44 14.67
C ILE A 58 -3.95 -1.01 15.22
N ALA A 59 -4.73 -0.13 14.58
CA ALA A 59 -4.83 1.27 14.98
C ALA A 59 -5.56 1.48 16.32
N LYS A 60 -6.35 0.52 16.79
CA LYS A 60 -6.99 0.58 18.11
C LYS A 60 -6.03 0.28 19.26
N ASN A 61 -5.06 -0.56 19.02
CA ASN A 61 -4.19 -1.10 20.05
C ASN A 61 -2.87 -0.32 20.18
N ASP A 62 -2.51 0.47 19.17
CA ASP A 62 -1.23 1.17 19.11
C ASP A 62 -1.35 2.61 18.61
N CYS A 63 -0.35 3.43 18.95
CA CYS A 63 -0.15 4.71 18.28
C CYS A 63 0.48 4.47 16.91
N VAL A 64 -0.27 4.72 15.85
CA VAL A 64 0.15 4.39 14.49
C VAL A 64 0.22 5.60 13.58
N VAL A 65 1.13 5.55 12.61
CA VAL A 65 1.12 6.39 11.42
C VAL A 65 0.84 5.49 10.23
N LEU A 66 -0.28 5.70 9.57
CA LEU A 66 -0.69 4.91 8.41
C LEU A 66 -0.59 5.76 7.14
N ASP A 67 0.09 5.21 6.15
CA ASP A 67 0.23 5.78 4.81
C ASP A 67 -0.62 4.99 3.81
N GLY A 68 -1.34 5.69 2.96
CA GLY A 68 -2.17 5.08 1.93
C GLY A 68 -3.03 6.10 1.20
N ARG A 69 -3.90 5.64 0.31
CA ARG A 69 -4.70 6.50 -0.57
C ARG A 69 -6.04 6.91 0.02
N ASP A 70 -6.60 6.07 0.87
CA ASP A 70 -7.93 6.23 1.45
C ASP A 70 -7.94 6.05 2.98
N ILE A 71 -6.78 6.15 3.61
CA ILE A 71 -6.64 5.94 5.06
C ILE A 71 -7.53 6.93 5.83
N GLY A 72 -7.42 8.22 5.55
CA GLY A 72 -8.17 9.26 6.27
C GLY A 72 -9.63 9.40 5.86
N THR A 73 -10.06 8.78 4.77
CA THR A 73 -11.44 8.88 4.26
C THR A 73 -12.27 7.63 4.48
N TYR A 74 -11.63 6.46 4.48
CA TYR A 74 -12.32 5.18 4.58
C TYR A 74 -11.81 4.29 5.71
N VAL A 75 -10.51 4.12 5.86
CA VAL A 75 -9.94 3.21 6.87
C VAL A 75 -10.11 3.79 8.27
N LEU A 76 -9.64 5.02 8.49
CA LEU A 76 -9.68 5.75 9.76
C LEU A 76 -10.34 7.13 9.58
N PRO A 77 -11.66 7.18 9.31
CA PRO A 77 -12.36 8.44 9.05
C PRO A 77 -12.38 9.37 10.27
N ASP A 78 -12.27 8.82 11.47
CA ASP A 78 -12.30 9.56 12.74
C ASP A 78 -10.90 9.88 13.28
N ALA A 79 -9.84 9.62 12.50
CA ALA A 79 -8.48 9.95 12.92
C ALA A 79 -8.34 11.45 13.21
N LYS A 80 -7.76 11.77 14.38
CA LYS A 80 -7.59 13.17 14.84
C LYS A 80 -6.69 13.99 13.91
N TYR A 81 -5.66 13.37 13.37
CA TYR A 81 -4.72 14.02 12.46
C TYR A 81 -4.73 13.32 11.11
N LYS A 82 -5.01 14.07 10.06
CA LYS A 82 -5.05 13.61 8.67
C LYS A 82 -4.29 14.58 7.79
N PHE A 83 -3.38 14.05 7.00
CA PHE A 83 -2.58 14.82 6.05
C PHE A 83 -2.84 14.27 4.64
N PHE A 84 -3.17 15.15 3.71
CA PHE A 84 -3.32 14.79 2.31
C PHE A 84 -2.14 15.33 1.52
N ILE A 85 -1.18 14.45 1.21
CA ILE A 85 0.03 14.80 0.47
C ILE A 85 -0.19 14.53 -1.00
N THR A 86 0.03 15.53 -1.84
CA THR A 86 -0.14 15.45 -3.29
C THR A 86 1.16 15.75 -4.03
N ALA A 87 1.29 15.14 -5.20
CA ALA A 87 2.29 15.49 -6.20
C ALA A 87 1.73 15.17 -7.59
N THR A 88 2.14 15.93 -8.61
CA THR A 88 1.69 15.64 -9.98
C THR A 88 2.19 14.28 -10.44
N PRO A 89 1.49 13.62 -11.39
CA PRO A 89 1.93 12.35 -11.94
C PRO A 89 3.37 12.39 -12.47
N GLU A 90 3.77 13.52 -13.08
CA GLU A 90 5.12 13.73 -13.64
C GLU A 90 6.19 13.72 -12.53
N VAL A 91 5.94 14.42 -11.41
CA VAL A 91 6.87 14.45 -10.28
C VAL A 91 7.00 13.07 -9.64
N ARG A 92 5.90 12.33 -9.51
CA ARG A 92 5.90 10.97 -8.97
C ARG A 92 6.60 10.00 -9.93
N ALA A 93 6.37 10.15 -11.24
CA ALA A 93 7.02 9.33 -12.26
C ALA A 93 8.53 9.55 -12.27
N LYS A 94 8.99 10.79 -12.15
CA LYS A 94 10.42 11.11 -12.08
C LYS A 94 11.08 10.43 -10.87
N ARG A 95 10.50 10.56 -9.67
CA ARG A 95 11.03 9.89 -8.47
C ARG A 95 11.08 8.38 -8.63
N ARG A 96 9.99 7.79 -9.14
CA ARG A 96 9.91 6.33 -9.34
C ARG A 96 10.90 5.84 -10.39
N PHE A 97 11.06 6.57 -11.48
CA PHE A 97 12.04 6.26 -12.52
C PHE A 97 13.48 6.26 -11.97
N GLU A 98 13.83 7.27 -11.18
CA GLU A 98 15.16 7.36 -10.54
C GLU A 98 15.41 6.20 -9.56
N GLU A 99 14.40 5.83 -8.75
CA GLU A 99 14.47 4.67 -7.85
C GLU A 99 14.70 3.35 -8.60
N LEU A 100 13.95 3.12 -9.68
CA LEU A 100 14.07 1.90 -10.49
C LEU A 100 15.42 1.84 -11.19
N LYS A 101 15.88 2.96 -11.74
CA LYS A 101 17.21 3.08 -12.35
C LYS A 101 18.32 2.77 -11.35
N ALA A 102 18.21 3.26 -10.13
CA ALA A 102 19.21 2.99 -9.08
C ALA A 102 19.25 1.50 -8.66
N LYS A 103 18.14 0.77 -8.82
CA LYS A 103 18.05 -0.68 -8.56
C LYS A 103 18.46 -1.55 -9.74
N GLY A 104 18.87 -0.93 -10.88
CA GLY A 104 19.24 -1.66 -12.09
C GLY A 104 18.06 -2.09 -12.96
N ASP A 105 16.84 -1.70 -12.58
CA ASP A 105 15.63 -1.88 -13.39
C ASP A 105 15.46 -0.63 -14.26
N ALA A 106 15.35 -0.79 -15.56
CA ALA A 106 15.39 0.33 -16.50
C ALA A 106 14.15 0.40 -17.41
N PRO A 107 12.93 0.59 -16.86
CA PRO A 107 11.80 0.95 -17.70
C PRO A 107 12.01 2.36 -18.28
N SER A 108 11.35 2.70 -19.41
CA SER A 108 11.35 4.08 -19.87
C SER A 108 10.54 5.00 -18.93
N TYR A 109 10.89 6.28 -18.89
CA TYR A 109 10.14 7.27 -18.10
C TYR A 109 8.67 7.33 -18.52
N GLU A 110 8.41 7.27 -19.83
CA GLU A 110 7.05 7.28 -20.40
C GLU A 110 6.21 6.13 -19.87
N LYS A 111 6.82 4.94 -19.78
CA LYS A 111 6.16 3.75 -19.24
C LYS A 111 5.82 3.93 -17.76
N VAL A 112 6.74 4.45 -16.97
CA VAL A 112 6.51 4.74 -15.55
C VAL A 112 5.40 5.77 -15.36
N LEU A 113 5.37 6.82 -16.17
CA LEU A 113 4.35 7.85 -16.13
C LEU A 113 2.96 7.29 -16.49
N GLU A 114 2.88 6.47 -17.52
CA GLU A 114 1.62 5.83 -17.94
C GLU A 114 1.10 4.90 -16.85
N ASP A 115 1.94 4.06 -16.27
CA ASP A 115 1.56 3.15 -15.18
C ASP A 115 1.01 3.92 -13.96
N ILE A 116 1.59 5.09 -13.65
CA ILE A 116 1.09 5.95 -12.57
C ILE A 116 -0.29 6.53 -12.92
N LYS A 117 -0.49 7.03 -14.13
CA LYS A 117 -1.77 7.58 -14.57
C LYS A 117 -2.88 6.53 -14.57
N VAL A 118 -2.59 5.34 -15.09
CA VAL A 118 -3.53 4.19 -15.09
C VAL A 118 -3.90 3.81 -13.66
N ARG A 119 -2.93 3.76 -12.76
CA ARG A 119 -3.18 3.45 -11.36
C ARG A 119 -4.04 4.51 -10.68
N ASP A 120 -3.76 5.79 -10.88
CA ASP A 120 -4.56 6.89 -10.32
C ASP A 120 -6.00 6.83 -10.82
N TYR A 121 -6.18 6.57 -12.12
CA TYR A 121 -7.50 6.38 -12.69
C TYR A 121 -8.24 5.22 -12.01
N ASN A 122 -7.62 4.05 -11.92
CA ASN A 122 -8.22 2.88 -11.30
C ASN A 122 -8.56 3.14 -9.82
N ASP A 123 -7.68 3.79 -9.07
CA ASP A 123 -7.92 4.16 -7.67
C ASP A 123 -9.12 5.10 -7.54
N SER A 124 -9.30 6.04 -8.49
CA SER A 124 -10.43 6.97 -8.51
C SER A 124 -11.77 6.29 -8.80
N GLN A 125 -11.76 5.18 -9.55
CA GLN A 125 -12.97 4.43 -9.92
C GLN A 125 -13.38 3.39 -8.86
N ARG A 126 -12.56 3.16 -7.84
CA ARG A 126 -12.90 2.20 -6.78
C ARG A 126 -14.14 2.64 -6.03
N ARG A 127 -15.18 1.82 -6.06
CA ARG A 127 -16.37 2.02 -5.22
C ARG A 127 -15.97 1.93 -3.76
N ARG A 128 -16.38 2.92 -3.00
CA ARG A 128 -16.22 2.98 -1.54
C ARG A 128 -17.23 2.09 -0.85
#